data_aedaf2bbc9d25eeccf6e6946dfb51014
#
_entry.id   aedaf2bbc9d25eeccf6e6946dfb51014
#
_cell.length_a   1.000
_cell.length_b   1.000
_cell.length_c   1.000
_cell.angle_alpha   90.00
_cell.angle_beta   90.00
_cell.angle_gamma   90.00
#
_symmetry.space_group_name_H-M   'P 1'
#
loop_
_entity.id
_entity.type
_entity.pdbx_description
1 polymer ?
#
loop_
_entity_poly.entity_id
_entity_poly.type
_entity_poly.pdbx_seq_one_letter_code
_entity_poly.pdbx_strand_id
1 'polypeptide(L)'
;MLGHYYARSMSARCHWDKGEYVEFFAEYIGFLAKTVTLVVAILVVLVTIAALRSKGRQSTGQLQVNKLNDFFKQLHQRMEHAVLDKEQLKAASKAEAKAAKQEKKAGIHKPRVYVLDFDGDIKASATDSLRHEITALLTMATPQDEVVLRLESGGGMVHSYGLASSQLARIRQAGVPLTICIDKVAASGGYMMACIGEKIISAPFAILGSIGVVAQLPNVHRLLKKHDIDFEVLTAGEYKRTLTVFGENTEKGREKFQEDLETTHELFKGFVARYRPQLDIDQIATGEVWLGLAALEKQLVDELKTSDEYLAERAKSAELFHLHYAEKKTLQERVGLAGSVALDRFVLSWLSRLNQQRFW
;
A
#
# COMPACT_ATOMS: atom_id res chain seq x y z
N MET A 1 -7.13 -14.80 -102.44
CA MET A 1 -6.19 -13.71 -102.31
C MET A 1 -6.32 -13.15 -100.91
N LEU A 2 -5.20 -13.22 -100.18
CA LEU A 2 -4.76 -12.32 -99.07
C LEU A 2 -5.74 -12.13 -97.88
N GLY A 3 -5.45 -12.33 -96.64
CA GLY A 3 -4.16 -12.63 -95.99
C GLY A 3 -4.42 -12.65 -94.46
N HIS A 4 -3.84 -13.65 -93.82
CA HIS A 4 -3.73 -13.76 -92.34
C HIS A 4 -2.66 -12.84 -91.83
N TYR A 5 -2.92 -12.00 -90.82
CA TYR A 5 -1.88 -11.49 -89.96
C TYR A 5 -2.36 -11.33 -88.47
N TYR A 6 -1.80 -12.16 -87.62
CA TYR A 6 -1.31 -11.95 -86.25
C TYR A 6 -2.17 -11.15 -85.26
N ALA A 7 -2.66 -11.86 -84.25
CA ALA A 7 -2.75 -11.36 -82.87
C ALA A 7 -2.06 -12.36 -81.94
N ARG A 8 -0.79 -12.12 -81.60
CA ARG A 8 -0.09 -12.75 -80.49
C ARG A 8 -0.42 -11.98 -79.22
N SER A 9 -1.30 -12.50 -78.37
CA SER A 9 -1.48 -11.98 -77.01
C SER A 9 -0.32 -12.37 -76.12
N MET A 10 0.43 -11.39 -75.65
CA MET A 10 1.39 -11.52 -74.59
C MET A 10 0.61 -11.63 -73.26
N SER A 11 0.35 -12.85 -72.81
CA SER A 11 0.01 -13.09 -71.43
C SER A 11 1.30 -13.45 -70.65
N ALA A 12 2.02 -12.46 -70.22
CA ALA A 12 3.03 -12.65 -69.19
C ALA A 12 2.31 -12.86 -67.85
N ARG A 13 2.05 -14.12 -67.53
CA ARG A 13 1.68 -14.50 -66.16
C ARG A 13 2.98 -14.46 -65.31
N CYS A 14 3.10 -13.43 -64.48
CA CYS A 14 4.05 -13.39 -63.40
C CYS A 14 3.73 -14.51 -62.41
N HIS A 15 4.35 -15.66 -62.57
CA HIS A 15 4.28 -16.77 -61.63
C HIS A 15 5.31 -16.50 -60.54
N TRP A 16 4.91 -15.71 -59.56
CA TRP A 16 5.70 -15.59 -58.32
C TRP A 16 5.48 -16.90 -57.55
N ASP A 17 6.56 -17.64 -57.35
CA ASP A 17 6.56 -18.91 -56.67
C ASP A 17 6.24 -18.66 -55.16
N LYS A 18 5.18 -19.30 -54.67
CA LYS A 18 4.78 -19.19 -53.25
C LYS A 18 5.89 -19.60 -52.29
N GLY A 19 6.88 -20.37 -52.74
CA GLY A 19 8.05 -20.78 -51.93
C GLY A 19 8.99 -19.60 -51.62
N GLU A 20 9.24 -18.69 -52.54
CA GLU A 20 10.13 -17.55 -52.30
C GLU A 20 9.61 -16.55 -51.27
N TYR A 21 8.28 -16.36 -51.22
CA TYR A 21 7.68 -15.49 -50.20
C TYR A 21 7.80 -16.09 -48.79
N VAL A 22 7.61 -17.42 -48.69
CA VAL A 22 7.72 -18.10 -47.38
C VAL A 22 9.15 -18.06 -46.88
N GLU A 23 10.17 -18.26 -47.72
CA GLU A 23 11.58 -18.17 -47.35
C GLU A 23 11.94 -16.72 -46.99
N PHE A 24 11.53 -15.73 -47.76
CA PHE A 24 11.79 -14.32 -47.44
C PHE A 24 11.15 -13.92 -46.10
N PHE A 25 9.90 -14.34 -45.84
CA PHE A 25 9.26 -14.08 -44.56
C PHE A 25 9.96 -14.82 -43.40
N ALA A 26 10.40 -16.05 -43.60
CA ALA A 26 11.15 -16.80 -42.57
C ALA A 26 12.51 -16.15 -42.25
N GLU A 27 13.24 -15.69 -43.27
CA GLU A 27 14.47 -14.96 -43.06
C GLU A 27 14.27 -13.61 -42.38
N TYR A 28 13.25 -12.86 -42.78
CA TYR A 28 12.89 -11.59 -42.15
C TYR A 28 12.48 -11.75 -40.70
N ILE A 29 11.66 -12.76 -40.37
CA ILE A 29 11.28 -13.08 -39.00
C ILE A 29 12.52 -13.53 -38.20
N GLY A 30 13.39 -14.34 -38.80
CA GLY A 30 14.66 -14.75 -38.18
C GLY A 30 15.58 -13.57 -37.90
N PHE A 31 15.70 -12.63 -38.83
CA PHE A 31 16.47 -11.39 -38.64
C PHE A 31 15.85 -10.52 -37.53
N LEU A 32 14.52 -10.34 -37.56
CA LEU A 32 13.80 -9.56 -36.57
C LEU A 32 13.97 -10.17 -35.15
N ALA A 33 13.85 -11.49 -35.01
CA ALA A 33 14.06 -12.19 -33.75
C ALA A 33 15.48 -11.99 -33.23
N LYS A 34 16.50 -12.12 -34.07
CA LYS A 34 17.91 -11.87 -33.68
C LYS A 34 18.13 -10.40 -33.25
N THR A 35 17.56 -9.46 -33.99
CA THR A 35 17.67 -8.03 -33.66
C THR A 35 16.98 -7.71 -32.34
N VAL A 36 15.78 -8.23 -32.10
CA VAL A 36 15.07 -8.06 -30.83
C VAL A 36 15.87 -8.66 -29.68
N THR A 37 16.43 -9.86 -29.85
CA THR A 37 17.25 -10.50 -28.83
C THR A 37 18.50 -9.67 -28.50
N LEU A 38 19.15 -9.12 -29.50
CA LEU A 38 20.34 -8.24 -29.31
C LEU A 38 19.95 -6.95 -28.58
N VAL A 39 18.87 -6.30 -28.98
CA VAL A 39 18.36 -5.09 -28.32
C VAL A 39 18.00 -5.36 -26.86
N VAL A 40 17.31 -6.47 -26.59
CA VAL A 40 16.98 -6.89 -25.22
C VAL A 40 18.23 -7.15 -24.40
N ALA A 41 19.24 -7.83 -24.95
CA ALA A 41 20.50 -8.09 -24.28
C ALA A 41 21.23 -6.78 -23.94
N ILE A 42 21.30 -5.82 -24.88
CA ILE A 42 21.89 -4.49 -24.64
C ILE A 42 21.11 -3.73 -23.56
N LEU A 43 19.78 -3.76 -23.59
CA LEU A 43 18.95 -3.12 -22.58
C LEU A 43 19.19 -3.73 -21.18
N VAL A 44 19.30 -5.05 -21.08
CA VAL A 44 19.61 -5.74 -19.82
C VAL A 44 20.98 -5.30 -19.29
N VAL A 45 22.01 -5.22 -20.16
CA VAL A 45 23.34 -4.75 -19.77
C VAL A 45 23.31 -3.29 -19.32
N LEU A 46 22.62 -2.41 -20.04
CA LEU A 46 22.50 -1.00 -19.68
C LEU A 46 21.75 -0.82 -18.35
N VAL A 47 20.69 -1.59 -18.13
CA VAL A 47 19.94 -1.58 -16.87
C VAL A 47 20.80 -2.09 -15.72
N THR A 48 21.58 -3.16 -15.91
CA THR A 48 22.50 -3.66 -14.89
C THR A 48 23.63 -2.70 -14.55
N ILE A 49 24.22 -2.04 -15.54
CA ILE A 49 25.24 -0.99 -15.33
C ILE A 49 24.63 0.21 -14.57
N ALA A 50 23.43 0.65 -14.96
CA ALA A 50 22.70 1.71 -14.26
C ALA A 50 22.39 1.32 -12.81
N ALA A 51 22.00 0.05 -12.56
CA ALA A 51 21.76 -0.50 -11.23
C ALA A 51 23.02 -0.48 -10.35
N LEU A 52 24.15 -0.89 -10.90
CA LEU A 52 25.42 -0.89 -10.17
C LEU A 52 25.89 0.53 -9.83
N ARG A 53 25.65 1.50 -10.72
CA ARG A 53 25.97 2.92 -10.46
C ARG A 53 25.02 3.60 -9.48
N SER A 54 23.77 3.16 -9.38
CA SER A 54 22.79 3.76 -8.49
C SER A 54 22.93 3.31 -7.03
N LYS A 55 23.61 2.20 -6.77
CA LYS A 55 23.80 1.60 -5.44
C LYS A 55 24.56 2.49 -4.41
N GLY A 56 25.14 3.59 -4.84
CA GLY A 56 25.87 4.53 -3.97
C GLY A 56 25.16 5.85 -3.69
N ARG A 57 23.99 6.10 -4.28
CA ARG A 57 23.26 7.35 -4.08
C ARG A 57 22.03 7.03 -3.25
N GLN A 58 22.14 7.16 -1.93
CA GLN A 58 20.95 7.23 -1.07
C GLN A 58 20.07 8.35 -1.63
N SER A 59 18.93 7.96 -2.20
CA SER A 59 17.94 8.94 -2.64
C SER A 59 17.32 9.55 -1.39
N THR A 60 17.85 10.70 -0.96
CA THR A 60 17.21 11.49 0.09
C THR A 60 15.82 11.85 -0.41
N GLY A 61 14.79 11.26 0.21
CA GLY A 61 13.41 11.62 0.00
C GLY A 61 13.19 13.08 0.39
N GLN A 62 12.03 13.61 0.09
CA GLN A 62 11.66 14.98 0.42
C GLN A 62 10.36 14.99 1.21
N LEU A 63 10.39 15.63 2.39
CA LEU A 63 9.19 15.88 3.16
C LEU A 63 8.35 16.94 2.44
N GLN A 64 7.11 16.61 2.16
CA GLN A 64 6.08 17.51 1.64
C GLN A 64 5.09 17.80 2.76
N VAL A 65 4.73 19.08 2.90
CA VAL A 65 3.78 19.53 3.90
C VAL A 65 2.71 20.35 3.19
N ASN A 66 1.47 19.85 3.20
CA ASN A 66 0.34 20.47 2.52
C ASN A 66 -0.70 20.91 3.55
N LYS A 67 -1.15 22.17 3.47
CA LYS A 67 -2.21 22.69 4.35
C LYS A 67 -3.58 22.25 3.84
N LEU A 68 -4.24 21.32 4.56
CA LEU A 68 -5.55 20.77 4.16
C LEU A 68 -6.67 21.79 4.27
N ASN A 69 -6.57 22.79 5.15
CA ASN A 69 -7.56 23.87 5.22
C ASN A 69 -7.73 24.59 3.88
N ASP A 70 -6.64 24.76 3.12
CA ASP A 70 -6.69 25.42 1.80
C ASP A 70 -7.44 24.56 0.78
N PHE A 71 -7.29 23.24 0.87
CA PHE A 71 -8.06 22.29 0.04
C PHE A 71 -9.56 22.38 0.35
N PHE A 72 -9.97 22.29 1.62
CA PHE A 72 -11.37 22.44 2.02
C PHE A 72 -11.96 23.78 1.61
N LYS A 73 -11.19 24.85 1.77
CA LYS A 73 -11.59 26.21 1.34
C LYS A 73 -11.82 26.27 -0.17
N GLN A 74 -10.92 25.70 -0.98
CA GLN A 74 -11.08 25.65 -2.44
C GLN A 74 -12.31 24.87 -2.86
N LEU A 75 -12.60 23.72 -2.20
CA LEU A 75 -13.83 22.96 -2.46
C LEU A 75 -15.07 23.80 -2.16
N HIS A 76 -15.11 24.47 -1.01
CA HIS A 76 -16.21 25.33 -0.61
C HIS A 76 -16.42 26.46 -1.63
N GLN A 77 -15.37 27.19 -1.98
CA GLN A 77 -15.44 28.28 -2.97
C GLN A 77 -15.93 27.80 -4.35
N ARG A 78 -15.48 26.61 -4.81
CA ARG A 78 -16.00 26.05 -6.07
C ARG A 78 -17.49 25.76 -6.02
N MET A 79 -17.98 25.25 -4.89
CA MET A 79 -19.41 25.00 -4.69
C MET A 79 -20.19 26.32 -4.63
N GLU A 80 -19.71 27.33 -3.90
CA GLU A 80 -20.32 28.65 -3.87
C GLU A 80 -20.44 29.27 -5.26
N HIS A 81 -19.37 29.23 -6.05
CA HIS A 81 -19.37 29.73 -7.44
C HIS A 81 -20.34 29.01 -8.38
N ALA A 82 -20.61 27.72 -8.12
CA ALA A 82 -21.53 26.93 -8.94
C ALA A 82 -23.00 27.09 -8.55
N VAL A 83 -23.28 27.38 -7.27
CA VAL A 83 -24.63 27.33 -6.69
C VAL A 83 -25.19 28.72 -6.41
N LEU A 84 -24.35 29.68 -6.00
CA LEU A 84 -24.79 31.01 -5.58
C LEU A 84 -24.85 31.99 -6.76
N ASP A 85 -25.79 32.94 -6.70
CA ASP A 85 -25.81 34.06 -7.64
C ASP A 85 -24.77 35.11 -7.30
N LYS A 86 -24.62 36.14 -8.17
CA LYS A 86 -23.59 37.18 -8.03
C LYS A 86 -23.73 38.02 -6.75
N GLU A 87 -24.95 38.20 -6.25
CA GLU A 87 -25.19 38.99 -5.03
C GLU A 87 -24.86 38.19 -3.79
N GLN A 88 -25.27 36.92 -3.76
CA GLN A 88 -24.96 35.97 -2.70
C GLN A 88 -23.44 35.72 -2.60
N LEU A 89 -22.73 35.55 -3.73
CA LEU A 89 -21.28 35.45 -3.76
C LEU A 89 -20.55 36.65 -3.14
N LYS A 90 -21.01 37.87 -3.48
CA LYS A 90 -20.43 39.10 -2.89
C LYS A 90 -20.68 39.17 -1.38
N ALA A 91 -21.85 38.76 -0.93
CA ALA A 91 -22.20 38.72 0.50
C ALA A 91 -21.34 37.68 1.24
N ALA A 92 -21.21 36.47 0.73
CA ALA A 92 -20.39 35.39 1.28
C ALA A 92 -18.91 35.79 1.38
N SER A 93 -18.32 36.31 0.31
CA SER A 93 -16.93 36.80 0.28
C SER A 93 -16.67 37.94 1.29
N LYS A 94 -17.62 38.85 1.44
CA LYS A 94 -17.53 39.94 2.43
C LYS A 94 -17.61 39.44 3.87
N ALA A 95 -18.48 38.44 4.11
CA ALA A 95 -18.61 37.80 5.43
C ALA A 95 -17.33 37.04 5.80
N GLU A 96 -16.78 36.24 4.87
CA GLU A 96 -15.52 35.52 5.05
C GLU A 96 -14.35 36.47 5.35
N ALA A 97 -14.20 37.55 4.57
CA ALA A 97 -13.15 38.51 4.78
C ALA A 97 -13.27 39.23 6.15
N LYS A 98 -14.51 39.47 6.62
CA LYS A 98 -14.76 40.06 7.94
C LYS A 98 -14.40 39.08 9.07
N ALA A 99 -14.77 37.81 8.95
CA ALA A 99 -14.43 36.76 9.90
C ALA A 99 -12.92 36.57 10.01
N ALA A 100 -12.21 36.47 8.88
CA ALA A 100 -10.75 36.37 8.84
C ALA A 100 -10.02 37.54 9.49
N LYS A 101 -10.54 38.76 9.33
CA LYS A 101 -9.99 39.96 10.00
C LYS A 101 -10.23 39.93 11.52
N GLN A 102 -11.37 39.43 11.96
CA GLN A 102 -11.67 39.28 13.39
C GLN A 102 -10.79 38.23 14.06
N GLU A 103 -10.60 37.06 13.42
CA GLU A 103 -9.69 36.04 13.92
C GLU A 103 -8.24 36.55 14.06
N LYS A 104 -7.72 37.24 13.04
CA LYS A 104 -6.38 37.85 13.13
C LYS A 104 -6.26 38.92 14.25
N LYS A 105 -7.30 39.74 14.48
CA LYS A 105 -7.29 40.74 15.56
C LYS A 105 -7.36 40.10 16.95
N ALA A 106 -8.05 38.97 17.08
CA ALA A 106 -8.20 38.25 18.34
C ALA A 106 -6.92 37.49 18.75
N GLY A 107 -5.91 37.39 17.89
CA GLY A 107 -4.63 36.72 18.19
C GLY A 107 -4.80 35.24 18.53
N ILE A 108 -5.89 34.63 18.10
CA ILE A 108 -6.20 33.24 18.38
C ILE A 108 -5.23 32.34 17.57
N HIS A 109 -4.30 31.69 18.28
CA HIS A 109 -3.50 30.63 17.70
C HIS A 109 -4.33 29.34 17.71
N LYS A 110 -4.71 28.87 16.51
CA LYS A 110 -5.38 27.56 16.37
C LYS A 110 -4.38 26.44 16.63
N PRO A 111 -4.78 25.36 17.33
CA PRO A 111 -3.93 24.18 17.46
C PRO A 111 -3.64 23.58 16.08
N ARG A 112 -2.52 22.88 15.95
CA ARG A 112 -2.13 22.21 14.72
C ARG A 112 -2.55 20.75 14.76
N VAL A 113 -3.02 20.24 13.65
CA VAL A 113 -3.31 18.83 13.44
C VAL A 113 -2.39 18.32 12.33
N TYR A 114 -1.50 17.41 12.67
CA TYR A 114 -0.61 16.76 11.71
C TYR A 114 -1.26 15.48 11.20
N VAL A 115 -1.53 15.42 9.92
CA VAL A 115 -2.19 14.27 9.27
C VAL A 115 -1.14 13.43 8.56
N LEU A 116 -1.12 12.15 8.90
CA LEU A 116 -0.25 11.13 8.32
C LEU A 116 -1.10 10.06 7.65
N ASP A 117 -0.54 9.39 6.65
CA ASP A 117 -1.15 8.24 5.99
C ASP A 117 -0.28 7.00 6.16
N PHE A 118 -0.92 5.86 6.41
CA PHE A 118 -0.25 4.58 6.40
C PHE A 118 -1.09 3.56 5.62
N ASP A 119 -0.62 3.21 4.43
CA ASP A 119 -1.14 2.12 3.61
C ASP A 119 -0.18 0.93 3.73
N GLY A 120 -0.60 -0.08 4.50
CA GLY A 120 0.24 -1.17 4.95
C GLY A 120 0.14 -2.42 4.08
N ASP A 121 1.24 -2.78 3.44
CA ASP A 121 1.45 -4.10 2.82
C ASP A 121 1.94 -5.14 3.85
N ILE A 122 2.14 -6.39 3.41
CA ILE A 122 2.62 -7.50 4.27
C ILE A 122 3.96 -7.15 4.95
N LYS A 123 4.82 -6.34 4.32
CA LYS A 123 6.14 -5.94 4.83
C LYS A 123 6.09 -4.65 5.64
N ALA A 124 4.94 -4.00 5.74
CA ALA A 124 4.80 -2.66 6.31
C ALA A 124 5.78 -1.65 5.66
N SER A 125 5.90 -1.67 4.33
CA SER A 125 6.90 -0.87 3.60
C SER A 125 6.73 0.64 3.82
N ALA A 126 5.52 1.12 4.11
CA ALA A 126 5.25 2.51 4.44
C ALA A 126 5.94 2.98 5.74
N THR A 127 6.48 2.05 6.55
CA THR A 127 7.21 2.39 7.79
C THR A 127 8.43 3.27 7.53
N ASP A 128 9.09 3.11 6.39
CA ASP A 128 10.28 3.91 6.05
C ASP A 128 9.93 5.40 5.86
N SER A 129 8.80 5.71 5.22
CA SER A 129 8.30 7.08 5.13
C SER A 129 7.75 7.59 6.47
N LEU A 130 6.92 6.79 7.15
CA LEU A 130 6.30 7.13 8.43
C LEU A 130 7.33 7.54 9.49
N ARG A 131 8.47 6.84 9.59
CA ARG A 131 9.53 7.17 10.54
C ARG A 131 10.14 8.56 10.32
N HIS A 132 10.27 8.99 9.06
CA HIS A 132 10.75 10.31 8.70
C HIS A 132 9.72 11.38 9.00
N GLU A 133 8.45 11.13 8.69
CA GLU A 133 7.32 12.01 8.97
C GLU A 133 7.18 12.25 10.47
N ILE A 134 7.17 11.18 11.28
CA ILE A 134 7.11 11.26 12.76
C ILE A 134 8.33 12.00 13.31
N THR A 135 9.51 11.72 12.80
CA THR A 135 10.71 12.41 13.27
C THR A 135 10.62 13.90 12.97
N ALA A 136 10.14 14.29 11.79
CA ALA A 136 9.97 15.68 11.39
C ALA A 136 8.91 16.39 12.26
N LEU A 137 7.71 15.81 12.40
CA LEU A 137 6.64 16.42 13.19
C LEU A 137 7.03 16.61 14.66
N LEU A 138 7.74 15.65 15.26
CA LEU A 138 8.17 15.73 16.65
C LEU A 138 9.22 16.82 16.93
N THR A 139 9.83 17.41 15.89
CA THR A 139 10.67 18.61 16.07
C THR A 139 9.86 19.88 16.37
N MET A 140 8.55 19.88 16.11
CA MET A 140 7.69 21.05 16.21
C MET A 140 6.39 20.84 16.98
N ALA A 141 5.93 19.58 17.06
CA ALA A 141 4.67 19.25 17.73
C ALA A 141 4.78 19.46 19.24
N THR A 142 3.69 19.95 19.82
CA THR A 142 3.53 20.21 21.26
C THR A 142 2.32 19.43 21.79
N PRO A 143 2.14 19.27 23.11
CA PRO A 143 0.96 18.61 23.69
C PRO A 143 -0.39 19.27 23.37
N GLN A 144 -0.39 20.51 22.86
CA GLN A 144 -1.60 21.21 22.40
C GLN A 144 -1.98 20.87 20.95
N ASP A 145 -1.06 20.29 20.21
CA ASP A 145 -1.28 19.83 18.84
C ASP A 145 -1.86 18.40 18.85
N GLU A 146 -2.26 17.90 17.70
CA GLU A 146 -2.80 16.55 17.54
C GLU A 146 -2.13 15.89 16.33
N VAL A 147 -1.94 14.57 16.40
CA VAL A 147 -1.57 13.75 15.24
C VAL A 147 -2.75 12.88 14.86
N VAL A 148 -3.14 12.91 13.60
CA VAL A 148 -4.17 12.04 13.02
C VAL A 148 -3.49 11.11 12.03
N LEU A 149 -3.59 9.81 12.26
CA LEU A 149 -3.14 8.80 11.31
C LEU A 149 -4.33 8.19 10.59
N ARG A 150 -4.40 8.31 9.27
CA ARG A 150 -5.32 7.52 8.45
C ARG A 150 -4.64 6.19 8.16
N LEU A 151 -5.18 5.13 8.74
CA LEU A 151 -4.60 3.79 8.70
C LEU A 151 -5.43 2.85 7.84
N GLU A 152 -4.79 2.24 6.85
CA GLU A 152 -5.35 1.16 6.05
C GLU A 152 -4.36 0.00 6.01
N SER A 153 -4.64 -1.11 6.73
CA SER A 153 -3.76 -2.28 6.74
C SER A 153 -4.44 -3.57 7.22
N GLY A 154 -4.29 -4.62 6.44
CA GLY A 154 -4.66 -5.99 6.86
C GLY A 154 -3.65 -6.67 7.78
N GLY A 155 -2.52 -6.01 8.10
CA GLY A 155 -1.42 -6.59 8.86
C GLY A 155 -0.39 -7.31 7.99
N GLY A 156 0.53 -8.02 8.65
CA GLY A 156 1.64 -8.69 7.97
C GLY A 156 2.72 -9.18 8.93
N MET A 157 3.99 -9.04 8.53
CA MET A 157 5.14 -9.54 9.31
C MET A 157 5.22 -8.87 10.68
N VAL A 158 5.24 -9.66 11.75
CA VAL A 158 5.22 -9.21 13.14
C VAL A 158 6.32 -8.18 13.44
N HIS A 159 7.56 -8.45 13.02
CA HIS A 159 8.69 -7.54 13.27
C HIS A 159 8.55 -6.21 12.52
N SER A 160 7.97 -6.21 11.32
CA SER A 160 7.76 -5.00 10.52
C SER A 160 6.67 -4.12 11.13
N TYR A 161 5.53 -4.73 11.48
CA TYR A 161 4.43 -4.01 12.17
C TYR A 161 4.80 -3.61 13.60
N GLY A 162 5.61 -4.41 14.29
CA GLY A 162 6.19 -4.04 15.56
C GLY A 162 7.05 -2.77 15.48
N LEU A 163 7.85 -2.63 14.42
CA LEU A 163 8.62 -1.40 14.15
C LEU A 163 7.70 -0.20 13.86
N ALA A 164 6.69 -0.38 12.97
CA ALA A 164 5.72 0.67 12.67
C ALA A 164 4.98 1.15 13.92
N SER A 165 4.51 0.21 14.75
CA SER A 165 3.88 0.48 16.04
C SER A 165 4.83 1.24 16.99
N SER A 166 6.09 0.85 17.03
CA SER A 166 7.10 1.55 17.84
C SER A 166 7.33 3.00 17.40
N GLN A 167 7.18 3.30 16.09
CA GLN A 167 7.23 4.68 15.61
C GLN A 167 6.04 5.50 16.13
N LEU A 168 4.83 4.95 16.09
CA LEU A 168 3.63 5.63 16.64
C LEU A 168 3.73 5.86 18.14
N ALA A 169 4.28 4.90 18.86
CA ALA A 169 4.50 5.03 20.30
C ALA A 169 5.38 6.23 20.67
N ARG A 170 6.29 6.69 19.79
CA ARG A 170 7.09 7.91 19.99
C ARG A 170 6.23 9.16 20.11
N ILE A 171 5.11 9.23 19.35
CA ILE A 171 4.16 10.36 19.40
C ILE A 171 3.54 10.45 20.80
N ARG A 172 3.03 9.32 21.31
CA ARG A 172 2.47 9.25 22.67
C ARG A 172 3.49 9.54 23.75
N GLN A 173 4.73 9.04 23.62
CA GLN A 173 5.82 9.31 24.55
C GLN A 173 6.20 10.80 24.60
N ALA A 174 6.02 11.52 23.48
CA ALA A 174 6.19 12.96 23.41
C ALA A 174 5.00 13.75 24.02
N GLY A 175 3.96 13.07 24.49
CA GLY A 175 2.75 13.69 25.05
C GLY A 175 1.85 14.36 24.01
N VAL A 176 2.01 14.02 22.73
CA VAL A 176 1.16 14.55 21.65
C VAL A 176 -0.04 13.61 21.44
N PRO A 177 -1.29 14.09 21.53
CA PRO A 177 -2.48 13.31 21.27
C PRO A 177 -2.44 12.64 19.90
N LEU A 178 -2.76 11.33 19.87
CA LEU A 178 -2.78 10.51 18.65
C LEU A 178 -4.18 9.96 18.39
N THR A 179 -4.80 10.38 17.30
CA THR A 179 -6.06 9.85 16.80
C THR A 179 -5.79 8.94 15.60
N ILE A 180 -6.35 7.73 15.61
CA ILE A 180 -6.26 6.79 14.48
C ILE A 180 -7.62 6.72 13.78
N CYS A 181 -7.65 6.97 12.47
CA CYS A 181 -8.84 6.85 11.64
C CYS A 181 -8.73 5.64 10.73
N ILE A 182 -9.75 4.79 10.74
CA ILE A 182 -9.81 3.53 10.00
C ILE A 182 -11.06 3.54 9.12
N ASP A 183 -10.87 3.80 7.83
CA ASP A 183 -12.00 3.85 6.89
C ASP A 183 -12.35 2.48 6.30
N LYS A 184 -11.36 1.57 6.14
CA LYS A 184 -11.56 0.28 5.49
C LYS A 184 -11.08 -0.91 6.31
N VAL A 185 -9.83 -0.90 6.77
CA VAL A 185 -9.26 -2.05 7.48
C VAL A 185 -8.11 -1.65 8.41
N ALA A 186 -8.13 -2.21 9.63
CA ALA A 186 -6.98 -2.28 10.52
C ALA A 186 -7.04 -3.61 11.27
N ALA A 187 -6.41 -4.63 10.71
CA ALA A 187 -6.46 -6.00 11.22
C ALA A 187 -5.05 -6.54 11.51
N SER A 188 -4.93 -7.46 12.49
CA SER A 188 -3.66 -8.07 12.87
C SER A 188 -2.58 -7.01 13.17
N GLY A 189 -1.45 -6.98 12.45
CA GLY A 189 -0.44 -5.92 12.57
C GLY A 189 -1.01 -4.50 12.39
N GLY A 190 -2.06 -4.33 11.56
CA GLY A 190 -2.78 -3.07 11.43
C GLY A 190 -3.46 -2.66 12.74
N TYR A 191 -4.08 -3.60 13.46
CA TYR A 191 -4.65 -3.29 14.77
C TYR A 191 -3.57 -3.09 15.85
N MET A 192 -2.42 -3.76 15.73
CA MET A 192 -1.25 -3.47 16.58
C MET A 192 -0.81 -2.00 16.46
N MET A 193 -0.92 -1.40 15.28
CA MET A 193 -0.69 0.04 15.11
C MET A 193 -1.86 0.86 15.65
N ALA A 194 -3.11 0.45 15.35
CA ALA A 194 -4.30 1.19 15.72
C ALA A 194 -4.46 1.34 17.24
N CYS A 195 -4.20 0.27 18.01
CA CYS A 195 -4.39 0.27 19.46
C CYS A 195 -3.54 1.30 20.21
N ILE A 196 -2.48 1.85 19.60
CA ILE A 196 -1.64 2.90 20.17
C ILE A 196 -2.36 4.24 20.26
N GLY A 197 -3.37 4.47 19.40
CA GLY A 197 -4.16 5.69 19.43
C GLY A 197 -4.84 5.92 20.79
N GLU A 198 -4.81 7.15 21.26
CA GLU A 198 -5.64 7.57 22.41
C GLU A 198 -7.10 7.59 22.03
N LYS A 199 -7.37 7.91 20.78
CA LYS A 199 -8.69 7.85 20.16
C LYS A 199 -8.60 7.04 18.86
N ILE A 200 -9.51 6.08 18.71
CA ILE A 200 -9.63 5.25 17.51
C ILE A 200 -11.02 5.48 16.90
N ILE A 201 -11.05 5.94 15.68
CA ILE A 201 -12.26 6.23 14.91
C ILE A 201 -12.35 5.25 13.76
N SER A 202 -13.53 4.69 13.54
CA SER A 202 -13.75 3.71 12.49
C SER A 202 -14.99 4.00 11.67
N ALA A 203 -14.92 3.78 10.35
CA ALA A 203 -16.13 3.71 9.55
C ALA A 203 -16.96 2.48 9.95
N PRO A 204 -18.32 2.52 9.82
CA PRO A 204 -19.22 1.46 10.31
C PRO A 204 -18.93 0.06 9.76
N PHE A 205 -18.39 -0.04 8.54
CA PHE A 205 -18.07 -1.31 7.85
C PHE A 205 -16.58 -1.57 7.71
N ALA A 206 -15.73 -0.81 8.36
CA ALA A 206 -14.29 -1.10 8.39
C ALA A 206 -14.05 -2.42 9.13
N ILE A 207 -13.06 -3.17 8.69
CA ILE A 207 -12.66 -4.47 9.25
C ILE A 207 -11.58 -4.24 10.31
N LEU A 208 -11.82 -4.72 11.53
CA LEU A 208 -10.90 -4.56 12.67
C LEU A 208 -10.66 -5.88 13.40
N GLY A 209 -9.63 -5.93 14.22
CA GLY A 209 -9.33 -7.10 15.05
C GLY A 209 -8.29 -8.01 14.43
N SER A 210 -8.62 -9.28 14.23
CA SER A 210 -7.64 -10.30 13.83
C SER A 210 -6.40 -10.30 14.76
N ILE A 211 -6.64 -10.17 16.07
CA ILE A 211 -5.58 -10.21 17.08
C ILE A 211 -5.20 -11.67 17.28
N GLY A 212 -4.27 -12.12 16.46
CA GLY A 212 -3.81 -13.50 16.40
C GLY A 212 -2.54 -13.60 15.56
N VAL A 213 -1.94 -14.77 15.57
CA VAL A 213 -0.73 -15.09 14.81
C VAL A 213 -0.98 -16.32 13.95
N VAL A 214 -0.61 -16.25 12.68
CA VAL A 214 -0.73 -17.35 11.74
C VAL A 214 0.60 -17.58 11.02
N ALA A 215 0.94 -18.85 10.81
CA ALA A 215 2.02 -19.24 9.92
C ALA A 215 1.51 -20.29 8.93
N GLN A 216 1.83 -20.10 7.66
CA GLN A 216 1.49 -21.04 6.59
C GLN A 216 2.77 -21.46 5.90
N LEU A 217 3.10 -22.76 6.01
CA LEU A 217 4.31 -23.33 5.43
C LEU A 217 3.95 -24.56 4.60
N PRO A 218 4.04 -24.51 3.26
CA PRO A 218 3.91 -25.72 2.45
C PRO A 218 5.10 -26.64 2.73
N ASN A 219 4.86 -27.95 2.74
CA ASN A 219 5.93 -28.93 2.85
C ASN A 219 5.88 -29.91 1.67
N VAL A 220 6.92 -29.95 0.87
CA VAL A 220 7.05 -30.78 -0.32
C VAL A 220 8.01 -31.98 -0.12
N HIS A 221 8.44 -32.22 1.10
CA HIS A 221 9.39 -33.34 1.41
C HIS A 221 8.94 -34.67 0.82
N ARG A 222 7.67 -35.04 1.03
CA ARG A 222 7.14 -36.31 0.51
C ARG A 222 7.12 -36.41 -1.02
N LEU A 223 6.96 -35.26 -1.70
CA LEU A 223 7.04 -35.20 -3.16
C LEU A 223 8.48 -35.45 -3.64
N LEU A 224 9.47 -34.82 -3.00
CA LEU A 224 10.89 -35.04 -3.30
C LEU A 224 11.28 -36.50 -3.09
N LYS A 225 10.91 -37.08 -1.96
CA LYS A 225 11.15 -38.52 -1.67
C LYS A 225 10.54 -39.45 -2.72
N LYS A 226 9.34 -39.15 -3.22
CA LYS A 226 8.69 -39.96 -4.27
C LYS A 226 9.47 -39.94 -5.59
N HIS A 227 10.31 -38.92 -5.81
CA HIS A 227 11.15 -38.76 -7.00
C HIS A 227 12.62 -39.04 -6.72
N ASP A 228 12.93 -39.78 -5.65
CA ASP A 228 14.29 -40.16 -5.23
C ASP A 228 15.24 -38.95 -5.08
N ILE A 229 14.69 -37.79 -4.67
CA ILE A 229 15.45 -36.57 -4.37
C ILE A 229 15.60 -36.45 -2.86
N ASP A 230 16.83 -36.56 -2.37
CA ASP A 230 17.15 -36.27 -0.98
C ASP A 230 17.48 -34.82 -0.76
N PHE A 231 16.91 -34.22 0.31
CA PHE A 231 17.18 -32.86 0.75
C PHE A 231 17.68 -32.90 2.19
N GLU A 232 18.94 -32.57 2.40
CA GLU A 232 19.55 -32.54 3.73
C GLU A 232 19.50 -31.14 4.33
N VAL A 233 19.12 -31.06 5.60
CA VAL A 233 19.12 -29.83 6.39
C VAL A 233 20.12 -29.99 7.53
N LEU A 234 21.29 -29.39 7.37
CA LEU A 234 22.33 -29.39 8.39
C LEU A 234 22.24 -28.11 9.22
N THR A 235 22.04 -28.26 10.52
CA THR A 235 21.91 -27.10 11.43
C THR A 235 22.81 -27.27 12.66
N ALA A 236 23.34 -26.17 13.15
CA ALA A 236 23.92 -26.08 14.48
C ALA A 236 22.98 -25.27 15.38
N GLY A 237 22.60 -25.86 16.53
CA GLY A 237 21.55 -25.36 17.41
C GLY A 237 20.22 -26.08 17.18
N GLU A 238 19.68 -26.64 18.26
CA GLU A 238 18.54 -27.57 18.26
C GLU A 238 17.29 -26.99 17.56
N TYR A 239 17.02 -25.72 17.76
CA TYR A 239 15.82 -25.05 17.22
C TYR A 239 16.13 -24.05 16.12
N LYS A 240 17.30 -24.16 15.45
CA LYS A 240 17.66 -23.27 14.36
C LYS A 240 16.70 -23.34 13.17
N ARG A 241 16.11 -24.52 12.96
CA ARG A 241 15.06 -24.82 11.97
C ARG A 241 14.08 -25.79 12.56
N THR A 242 12.92 -25.33 12.96
CA THR A 242 11.84 -26.17 13.51
C THR A 242 11.00 -26.78 12.41
N LEU A 243 10.57 -25.94 11.44
CA LEU A 243 9.85 -26.37 10.24
C LEU A 243 10.57 -25.89 8.97
N THR A 244 10.46 -26.70 7.90
CA THR A 244 11.09 -26.47 6.60
C THR A 244 10.16 -26.82 5.45
N VAL A 245 10.36 -26.19 4.29
CA VAL A 245 9.59 -26.47 3.08
C VAL A 245 10.00 -27.79 2.43
N PHE A 246 11.30 -28.12 2.42
CA PHE A 246 11.85 -29.24 1.64
C PHE A 246 12.27 -30.43 2.49
N GLY A 247 12.76 -30.20 3.69
CA GLY A 247 13.19 -31.27 4.60
C GLY A 247 12.03 -31.88 5.37
N GLU A 248 12.32 -32.92 6.11
CA GLU A 248 11.37 -33.58 7.00
C GLU A 248 11.03 -32.67 8.19
N ASN A 249 9.74 -32.57 8.49
CA ASN A 249 9.24 -31.84 9.65
C ASN A 249 8.90 -32.83 10.76
N THR A 250 9.68 -32.83 11.82
CA THR A 250 9.50 -33.71 12.98
C THR A 250 8.38 -33.21 13.90
N GLU A 251 7.80 -34.12 14.71
CA GLU A 251 6.79 -33.73 15.71
C GLU A 251 7.36 -32.71 16.74
N LYS A 252 8.53 -32.98 17.26
CA LYS A 252 9.24 -32.03 18.14
C LYS A 252 9.44 -30.65 17.51
N GLY A 253 9.73 -30.59 16.21
CA GLY A 253 9.83 -29.32 15.48
C GLY A 253 8.49 -28.60 15.38
N ARG A 254 7.37 -29.34 15.22
CA ARG A 254 6.00 -28.80 15.19
C ARG A 254 5.60 -28.23 16.54
N GLU A 255 5.81 -29.00 17.60
CA GLU A 255 5.53 -28.57 18.98
C GLU A 255 6.28 -27.27 19.31
N LYS A 256 7.57 -27.22 19.01
CA LYS A 256 8.37 -26.00 19.26
C LYS A 256 7.90 -24.83 18.42
N PHE A 257 7.54 -25.04 17.17
CA PHE A 257 7.02 -23.98 16.31
C PHE A 257 5.67 -23.45 16.82
N GLN A 258 4.80 -24.33 17.32
CA GLN A 258 3.53 -23.96 17.92
C GLN A 258 3.74 -23.13 19.20
N GLU A 259 4.67 -23.52 20.06
CA GLU A 259 5.06 -22.73 21.25
C GLU A 259 5.55 -21.32 20.87
N ASP A 260 6.33 -21.21 19.78
CA ASP A 260 6.82 -19.90 19.30
C ASP A 260 5.67 -19.01 18.78
N LEU A 261 4.65 -19.61 18.14
CA LEU A 261 3.43 -18.89 17.73
C LEU A 261 2.62 -18.42 18.94
N GLU A 262 2.43 -19.28 19.94
CA GLU A 262 1.71 -18.96 21.18
C GLU A 262 2.43 -17.85 21.94
N THR A 263 3.75 -17.96 22.09
CA THR A 263 4.56 -16.90 22.70
C THR A 263 4.41 -15.57 21.98
N THR A 264 4.41 -15.58 20.65
CA THR A 264 4.22 -14.36 19.84
C THR A 264 2.80 -13.79 20.02
N HIS A 265 1.80 -14.66 20.11
CA HIS A 265 0.42 -14.25 20.38
C HIS A 265 0.27 -13.62 21.76
N GLU A 266 0.85 -14.20 22.80
CA GLU A 266 0.83 -13.62 24.14
C GLU A 266 1.53 -12.25 24.20
N LEU A 267 2.63 -12.08 23.49
CA LEU A 267 3.28 -10.77 23.36
C LEU A 267 2.36 -9.74 22.66
N PHE A 268 1.63 -10.16 21.64
CA PHE A 268 0.66 -9.29 20.95
C PHE A 268 -0.50 -8.92 21.87
N LYS A 269 -1.09 -9.88 22.59
CA LYS A 269 -2.13 -9.66 23.60
C LYS A 269 -1.67 -8.64 24.66
N GLY A 270 -0.49 -8.85 25.23
CA GLY A 270 0.10 -7.95 26.22
C GLY A 270 0.35 -6.54 25.66
N PHE A 271 0.73 -6.44 24.38
CA PHE A 271 0.92 -5.14 23.71
C PHE A 271 -0.43 -4.40 23.57
N VAL A 272 -1.47 -5.06 23.09
CA VAL A 272 -2.82 -4.46 22.95
C VAL A 272 -3.37 -4.06 24.31
N ALA A 273 -3.32 -4.93 25.31
CA ALA A 273 -3.78 -4.66 26.66
C ALA A 273 -3.09 -3.44 27.31
N ARG A 274 -1.83 -3.20 27.01
CA ARG A 274 -1.09 -2.02 27.51
C ARG A 274 -1.68 -0.70 27.01
N TYR A 275 -2.09 -0.63 25.75
CA TYR A 275 -2.59 0.60 25.14
C TYR A 275 -4.11 0.73 25.24
N ARG A 276 -4.82 -0.40 25.37
CA ARG A 276 -6.29 -0.49 25.46
C ARG A 276 -6.69 -1.30 26.71
N PRO A 277 -6.42 -0.78 27.91
CA PRO A 277 -6.67 -1.54 29.17
C PRO A 277 -8.14 -1.81 29.44
N GLN A 278 -9.07 -1.14 28.75
CA GLN A 278 -10.50 -1.39 28.84
C GLN A 278 -10.97 -2.65 28.10
N LEU A 279 -10.12 -3.25 27.24
CA LEU A 279 -10.48 -4.44 26.47
C LEU A 279 -10.40 -5.70 27.33
N ASP A 280 -11.40 -6.55 27.22
CA ASP A 280 -11.29 -7.95 27.65
C ASP A 280 -10.47 -8.71 26.60
N ILE A 281 -9.15 -8.76 26.82
CA ILE A 281 -8.20 -9.26 25.81
C ILE A 281 -8.45 -10.72 25.45
N ASP A 282 -8.92 -11.55 26.36
CA ASP A 282 -9.14 -12.96 26.12
C ASP A 282 -10.36 -13.20 25.23
N GLN A 283 -11.37 -12.35 25.31
CA GLN A 283 -12.53 -12.40 24.41
C GLN A 283 -12.24 -11.81 23.02
N ILE A 284 -11.27 -10.92 22.91
CA ILE A 284 -10.98 -10.17 21.67
C ILE A 284 -9.81 -10.77 20.89
N ALA A 285 -8.83 -11.37 21.56
CA ALA A 285 -7.64 -11.90 20.92
C ALA A 285 -7.81 -13.36 20.46
N THR A 286 -8.92 -13.65 19.81
CA THR A 286 -9.25 -14.99 19.27
C THR A 286 -8.85 -15.15 17.80
N GLY A 287 -8.32 -14.08 17.18
CA GLY A 287 -8.04 -14.04 15.75
C GLY A 287 -9.25 -13.66 14.88
N GLU A 288 -10.41 -13.40 15.47
CA GLU A 288 -11.61 -12.97 14.75
C GLU A 288 -11.49 -11.53 14.26
N VAL A 289 -12.32 -11.19 13.27
CA VAL A 289 -12.49 -9.84 12.74
C VAL A 289 -13.89 -9.33 13.02
N TRP A 290 -14.01 -8.04 13.24
CA TRP A 290 -15.29 -7.37 13.45
C TRP A 290 -15.43 -6.17 12.53
N LEU A 291 -16.66 -5.88 12.10
CA LEU A 291 -16.97 -4.64 11.43
C LEU A 291 -17.03 -3.50 12.46
N GLY A 292 -16.81 -2.26 12.03
CA GLY A 292 -16.74 -1.09 12.89
C GLY A 292 -17.87 -0.97 13.89
N LEU A 293 -19.12 -1.28 13.49
CA LEU A 293 -20.29 -1.32 14.40
C LEU A 293 -20.07 -2.29 15.58
N ALA A 294 -19.71 -3.53 15.29
CA ALA A 294 -19.44 -4.52 16.32
C ALA A 294 -18.15 -4.25 17.11
N ALA A 295 -17.16 -3.63 16.44
CA ALA A 295 -15.91 -3.22 17.07
C ALA A 295 -16.12 -2.11 18.13
N LEU A 296 -17.09 -1.21 17.91
CA LEU A 296 -17.48 -0.20 18.91
C LEU A 296 -18.08 -0.86 20.16
N GLU A 297 -19.01 -1.81 20.00
CA GLU A 297 -19.60 -2.54 21.10
C GLU A 297 -18.56 -3.30 21.93
N LYS A 298 -17.53 -3.80 21.27
CA LYS A 298 -16.39 -4.48 21.88
C LYS A 298 -15.28 -3.54 22.39
N GLN A 299 -15.46 -2.23 22.27
CA GLN A 299 -14.50 -1.19 22.67
C GLN A 299 -13.15 -1.22 21.93
N LEU A 300 -13.09 -1.90 20.79
CA LEU A 300 -11.93 -1.88 19.89
C LEU A 300 -11.72 -0.51 19.27
N VAL A 301 -12.81 0.25 19.11
CA VAL A 301 -12.81 1.65 18.64
C VAL A 301 -13.65 2.51 19.57
N ASP A 302 -13.45 3.83 19.52
CA ASP A 302 -14.06 4.78 20.44
C ASP A 302 -15.24 5.54 19.81
N GLU A 303 -15.25 5.67 18.47
CA GLU A 303 -16.26 6.43 17.74
C GLU A 303 -16.43 5.87 16.32
N LEU A 304 -17.68 5.94 15.81
CA LEU A 304 -17.98 5.62 14.42
C LEU A 304 -18.04 6.92 13.61
N LYS A 305 -17.06 7.10 12.74
CA LYS A 305 -16.92 8.26 11.85
C LYS A 305 -15.88 7.95 10.77
N THR A 306 -16.01 8.54 9.60
CA THR A 306 -14.96 8.49 8.57
C THR A 306 -13.83 9.47 8.87
N SER A 307 -12.64 9.22 8.34
CA SER A 307 -11.52 10.15 8.43
C SER A 307 -11.85 11.50 7.81
N ASP A 308 -12.59 11.51 6.69
CA ASP A 308 -13.01 12.73 6.01
C ASP A 308 -13.92 13.59 6.87
N GLU A 309 -14.90 12.97 7.55
CA GLU A 309 -15.80 13.66 8.47
C GLU A 309 -15.04 14.25 9.65
N TYR A 310 -14.14 13.48 10.26
CA TYR A 310 -13.31 13.94 11.37
C TYR A 310 -12.43 15.12 10.96
N LEU A 311 -11.70 15.01 9.85
CA LEU A 311 -10.81 16.07 9.37
C LEU A 311 -11.58 17.34 8.96
N ALA A 312 -12.75 17.19 8.33
CA ALA A 312 -13.61 18.33 7.99
C ALA A 312 -14.12 19.08 9.23
N GLU A 313 -14.46 18.37 10.31
CA GLU A 313 -14.81 18.97 11.59
C GLU A 313 -13.60 19.69 12.22
N ARG A 314 -12.44 19.02 12.27
CA ARG A 314 -11.23 19.60 12.85
C ARG A 314 -10.74 20.84 12.07
N ALA A 315 -10.94 20.89 10.75
CA ALA A 315 -10.56 22.02 9.92
C ALA A 315 -11.27 23.35 10.32
N LYS A 316 -12.41 23.28 11.00
CA LYS A 316 -13.13 24.45 11.50
C LYS A 316 -12.41 25.11 12.69
N SER A 317 -11.73 24.32 13.52
CA SER A 317 -11.12 24.76 14.80
C SER A 317 -9.60 24.69 14.84
N ALA A 318 -8.95 24.01 13.89
CA ALA A 318 -7.51 23.76 13.86
C ALA A 318 -6.89 24.03 12.49
N GLU A 319 -5.57 24.15 12.44
CA GLU A 319 -4.80 24.16 11.21
C GLU A 319 -4.31 22.75 10.91
N LEU A 320 -4.74 22.16 9.79
CA LEU A 320 -4.42 20.80 9.38
C LEU A 320 -3.26 20.80 8.38
N PHE A 321 -2.23 20.02 8.70
CA PHE A 321 -1.04 19.86 7.86
C PHE A 321 -0.87 18.38 7.51
N HIS A 322 -1.05 18.03 6.25
CA HIS A 322 -0.77 16.70 5.73
C HIS A 322 0.72 16.59 5.42
N LEU A 323 1.38 15.65 6.09
CA LEU A 323 2.79 15.34 5.90
C LEU A 323 2.91 14.09 5.03
N HIS A 324 3.80 14.15 4.06
CA HIS A 324 4.12 13.02 3.22
C HIS A 324 5.62 13.02 2.88
N TYR A 325 6.32 11.95 3.23
CA TYR A 325 7.72 11.79 2.86
C TYR A 325 7.83 11.02 1.55
N ALA A 326 7.99 11.78 0.45
CA ALA A 326 8.14 11.22 -0.88
C ALA A 326 9.56 10.71 -1.09
N GLU A 327 9.74 9.39 -1.14
CA GLU A 327 10.99 8.81 -1.59
C GLU A 327 11.20 9.06 -3.08
N LYS A 328 12.42 9.49 -3.45
CA LYS A 328 12.77 9.61 -4.87
C LYS A 328 13.00 8.21 -5.44
N LYS A 329 11.94 7.63 -6.02
CA LYS A 329 12.04 6.37 -6.73
C LYS A 329 13.08 6.48 -7.85
N THR A 330 14.00 5.54 -7.89
CA THR A 330 14.99 5.42 -8.98
C THR A 330 14.27 5.15 -10.31
N LEU A 331 14.91 5.45 -11.43
CA LEU A 331 14.37 5.14 -12.77
C LEU A 331 14.00 3.65 -12.89
N GLN A 332 14.76 2.76 -12.26
CA GLN A 332 14.52 1.31 -12.25
C GLN A 332 13.25 0.94 -11.49
N GLU A 333 13.02 1.51 -10.32
CA GLU A 333 11.80 1.30 -9.54
C GLU A 333 10.56 1.85 -10.27
N ARG A 334 10.71 2.97 -11.00
CA ARG A 334 9.64 3.50 -11.86
C ARG A 334 9.30 2.58 -13.01
N VAL A 335 10.29 2.03 -13.68
CA VAL A 335 10.11 1.07 -14.80
C VAL A 335 9.57 -0.27 -14.29
N GLY A 336 10.07 -0.77 -13.15
CA GLY A 336 9.57 -1.99 -12.52
C GLY A 336 8.12 -1.87 -12.09
N LEU A 337 7.73 -0.77 -11.45
CA LEU A 337 6.35 -0.47 -11.07
C LEU A 337 5.43 -0.29 -12.29
N ALA A 338 5.89 0.40 -13.33
CA ALA A 338 5.12 0.53 -14.57
C ALA A 338 4.88 -0.84 -15.23
N GLY A 339 5.88 -1.73 -15.20
CA GLY A 339 5.77 -3.10 -15.70
C GLY A 339 4.78 -3.95 -14.91
N SER A 340 4.82 -3.91 -13.57
CA SER A 340 3.89 -4.66 -12.72
C SER A 340 2.45 -4.15 -12.85
N VAL A 341 2.25 -2.83 -12.85
CA VAL A 341 0.90 -2.24 -13.07
C VAL A 341 0.34 -2.57 -14.45
N ALA A 342 1.20 -2.59 -15.48
CA ALA A 342 0.75 -3.00 -16.83
C ALA A 342 0.37 -4.48 -16.87
N LEU A 343 1.12 -5.35 -16.18
CA LEU A 343 0.82 -6.78 -16.08
C LEU A 343 -0.49 -7.02 -15.31
N ASP A 344 -0.68 -6.36 -14.17
CA ASP A 344 -1.89 -6.45 -13.36
C ASP A 344 -3.13 -5.99 -14.15
N ARG A 345 -3.04 -4.85 -14.85
CA ARG A 345 -4.12 -4.38 -15.73
C ARG A 345 -4.41 -5.35 -16.86
N PHE A 346 -3.38 -5.94 -17.45
CA PHE A 346 -3.54 -6.94 -18.50
C PHE A 346 -4.26 -8.19 -17.95
N VAL A 347 -3.82 -8.72 -16.83
CA VAL A 347 -4.43 -9.90 -16.17
C VAL A 347 -5.87 -9.61 -15.76
N LEU A 348 -6.13 -8.48 -15.11
CA LEU A 348 -7.49 -8.08 -14.70
C LEU A 348 -8.41 -7.86 -15.92
N SER A 349 -7.91 -7.23 -17.00
CA SER A 349 -8.68 -7.04 -18.22
C SER A 349 -8.98 -8.37 -18.93
N TRP A 350 -8.05 -9.31 -18.88
CA TRP A 350 -8.22 -10.65 -19.43
C TRP A 350 -9.24 -11.46 -18.62
N LEU A 351 -9.14 -11.44 -17.28
CA LEU A 351 -10.11 -12.07 -16.38
C LEU A 351 -11.52 -11.46 -16.53
N SER A 352 -11.63 -10.15 -16.68
CA SER A 352 -12.93 -9.50 -16.88
C SER A 352 -13.57 -9.92 -18.21
N ARG A 353 -12.78 -10.08 -19.30
CA ARG A 353 -13.28 -10.59 -20.59
C ARG A 353 -13.72 -12.05 -20.49
N LEU A 354 -13.00 -12.89 -19.75
CA LEU A 354 -13.41 -14.29 -19.52
C LEU A 354 -14.71 -14.38 -18.72
N ASN A 355 -14.93 -13.48 -17.79
CA ASN A 355 -16.14 -13.44 -16.97
C ASN A 355 -17.35 -12.92 -17.74
N GLN A 356 -17.15 -11.99 -18.70
CA GLN A 356 -18.21 -11.51 -19.59
C GLN A 356 -18.68 -12.57 -20.60
N GLN A 357 -17.84 -13.54 -20.97
CA GLN A 357 -18.22 -14.63 -21.89
C GLN A 357 -19.10 -15.72 -21.22
N ARG A 358 -19.32 -15.68 -19.90
CA ARG A 358 -20.17 -16.65 -19.18
C ARG A 358 -21.66 -16.26 -19.09
N PHE A 359 -22.08 -15.15 -19.68
CA PHE A 359 -23.46 -14.65 -19.60
C PHE A 359 -24.14 -14.50 -20.97
N TRP A 360 -23.75 -15.34 -21.97
CA TRP A 360 -24.47 -15.52 -23.22
C TRP A 360 -24.64 -17.00 -23.55
#